data_8c8d59fdd12ccc8de552cd98b2e11ad9
#
_entry.id   8c8d59fdd12ccc8de552cd98b2e11ad9
#
_cell.length_a   1.000
_cell.length_b   1.000
_cell.length_c   1.000
_cell.angle_alpha   90.00
_cell.angle_beta   90.00
_cell.angle_gamma   90.00
#
_symmetry.space_group_name_H-M   'P 1'
#
loop_
_entity.id
_entity.type
_entity.pdbx_description
1 polymer ?
#
loop_
_entity_poly.entity_id
_entity_poly.type
_entity_poly.pdbx_seq_one_letter_code
_entity_poly.pdbx_strand_id
1 'polypeptide(L)'
;MEKTGGATKKHYNRFIIKAGKYHYLLIERTGDRMDKYITTPITEEKTAELHAGDYVYITGTIYVARDAAHKRMMEVLERGEELPIDIVDSTIYYMGPSPAREGRPIGSAGPTTATRMDKYAPTLLDLGEKAMIGKGKRSKEVIDAIIRNKAVYFAAIGGAGALLSKCITKSEIVCYEDLGAEAIRKLEVKDFPVIVVIDKDGNNLYETAIEKYKKI
;
A
#
# COMPACT_ATOMS: atom_id res chain seq x y z
N MET A 1 2.71 27.73 47.31
CA MET A 1 3.12 26.47 46.64
C MET A 1 2.02 26.11 45.66
N GLU A 2 2.12 26.61 44.43
CA GLU A 2 1.16 26.33 43.35
C GLU A 2 1.77 25.24 42.44
N LYS A 3 0.99 24.16 42.25
CA LYS A 3 1.33 23.11 41.31
C LYS A 3 0.78 23.49 39.93
N THR A 4 1.62 23.89 39.01
CA THR A 4 1.30 24.07 37.60
C THR A 4 1.21 22.69 36.93
N GLY A 5 -0.02 22.24 36.64
CA GLY A 5 -0.29 21.07 35.84
C GLY A 5 0.04 21.34 34.37
N GLY A 6 1.10 20.71 33.86
CA GLY A 6 1.44 20.72 32.45
C GLY A 6 0.44 19.90 31.63
N ALA A 7 -0.42 20.56 30.87
CA ALA A 7 -1.29 19.91 29.89
C ALA A 7 -0.44 19.49 28.69
N THR A 8 -0.17 18.19 28.55
CA THR A 8 0.41 17.60 27.34
C THR A 8 -0.54 17.83 26.15
N LYS A 9 -0.13 18.66 25.21
CA LYS A 9 -0.86 18.85 23.94
C LYS A 9 -0.87 17.52 23.18
N LYS A 10 -2.02 16.83 23.17
CA LYS A 10 -2.25 15.68 22.30
C LYS A 10 -2.27 16.19 20.85
N HIS A 11 -1.27 15.80 20.06
CA HIS A 11 -1.25 16.04 18.63
C HIS A 11 -2.21 15.04 17.97
N TYR A 12 -3.36 15.53 17.49
CA TYR A 12 -4.30 14.74 16.71
C TYR A 12 -3.94 14.85 15.23
N ASN A 13 -3.34 13.82 14.66
CA ASN A 13 -3.24 13.70 13.22
C ASN A 13 -4.50 12.98 12.71
N ARG A 14 -5.34 13.71 11.98
CA ARG A 14 -6.54 13.17 11.33
C ARG A 14 -6.22 12.84 9.88
N PHE A 15 -6.42 11.59 9.49
CA PHE A 15 -6.30 11.16 8.10
C PHE A 15 -7.64 10.70 7.57
N ILE A 16 -7.96 11.11 6.33
CA ILE A 16 -9.22 10.76 5.67
C ILE A 16 -8.90 9.77 4.54
N ILE A 17 -9.39 8.54 4.66
CA ILE A 17 -9.34 7.55 3.59
C ILE A 17 -10.72 7.47 2.94
N LYS A 18 -10.80 7.70 1.62
CA LYS A 18 -12.05 7.63 0.87
C LYS A 18 -12.43 6.16 0.63
N ALA A 19 -13.54 5.72 1.25
CA ALA A 19 -14.10 4.38 1.10
C ALA A 19 -15.42 4.45 0.32
N GLY A 20 -15.35 4.34 -1.02
CA GLY A 20 -16.53 4.39 -1.88
C GLY A 20 -17.08 5.80 -2.19
N LYS A 21 -18.28 5.87 -2.79
CA LYS A 21 -18.82 7.11 -3.38
C LYS A 21 -19.13 8.20 -2.36
N TYR A 22 -19.35 7.86 -1.08
CA TYR A 22 -19.77 8.80 -0.02
C TYR A 22 -19.23 8.49 1.38
N HIS A 23 -18.27 7.56 1.54
CA HIS A 23 -17.75 7.22 2.87
C HIS A 23 -16.30 7.67 2.97
N TYR A 24 -16.02 8.51 3.97
CA TYR A 24 -14.68 8.87 4.40
C TYR A 24 -14.37 8.14 5.69
N LEU A 25 -13.33 7.36 5.72
CA LEU A 25 -12.83 6.78 6.95
C LEU A 25 -11.95 7.83 7.63
N LEU A 26 -12.44 8.41 8.71
CA LEU A 26 -11.64 9.26 9.59
C LEU A 26 -10.91 8.35 10.59
N ILE A 27 -9.63 8.19 10.42
CA ILE A 27 -8.80 7.46 11.40
C ILE A 27 -8.28 8.49 12.38
N GLU A 28 -8.87 8.52 13.58
CA GLU A 28 -8.31 9.28 14.70
C GLU A 28 -7.19 8.45 15.35
N ARG A 29 -6.04 9.06 15.52
CA ARG A 29 -4.94 8.47 16.28
C ARG A 29 -5.33 8.49 17.76
N THR A 30 -5.97 7.41 18.23
CA THR A 30 -6.32 7.22 19.63
C THR A 30 -5.36 6.20 20.26
N GLY A 31 -4.49 6.67 21.15
CA GLY A 31 -3.63 5.82 21.99
C GLY A 31 -2.16 5.75 21.54
N ASP A 32 -1.32 5.17 22.39
CA ASP A 32 0.14 5.03 22.25
C ASP A 32 0.61 4.00 21.21
N ARG A 33 -0.01 3.94 20.02
CA ARG A 33 0.53 3.14 18.91
C ARG A 33 1.72 3.88 18.35
N MET A 34 2.91 3.31 18.52
CA MET A 34 4.15 3.80 17.90
C MET A 34 4.09 3.57 16.39
N ASP A 35 4.58 4.54 15.63
CA ASP A 35 4.79 4.39 14.20
C ASP A 35 5.79 3.26 13.93
N LYS A 36 5.51 2.39 12.97
CA LYS A 36 6.39 1.28 12.61
C LYS A 36 7.24 1.66 11.41
N TYR A 37 8.52 1.41 11.49
CA TYR A 37 9.48 1.61 10.40
C TYR A 37 9.95 0.25 9.91
N ILE A 38 9.71 -0.05 8.64
CA ILE A 38 10.09 -1.32 8.04
C ILE A 38 10.89 -1.11 6.75
N THR A 39 11.72 -2.10 6.43
CA THR A 39 12.49 -2.11 5.19
C THR A 39 12.00 -3.20 4.26
N THR A 40 12.09 -2.97 2.94
CA THR A 40 11.88 -4.02 1.93
C THR A 40 13.17 -4.86 1.77
N PRO A 41 13.07 -6.12 1.36
CA PRO A 41 11.86 -6.91 1.11
C PRO A 41 11.03 -7.09 2.38
N ILE A 42 9.69 -7.20 2.21
CA ILE A 42 8.76 -7.46 3.31
C ILE A 42 8.54 -8.96 3.38
N THR A 43 9.23 -9.61 4.34
CA THR A 43 9.17 -11.06 4.56
C THR A 43 8.00 -11.45 5.46
N GLU A 44 7.75 -12.76 5.62
CA GLU A 44 6.71 -13.26 6.51
C GLU A 44 6.93 -12.85 7.97
N GLU A 45 8.18 -12.81 8.44
CA GLU A 45 8.50 -12.35 9.79
C GLU A 45 8.08 -10.90 10.00
N LYS A 46 8.31 -10.04 8.98
CA LYS A 46 7.88 -8.64 9.05
C LYS A 46 6.36 -8.49 9.03
N THR A 47 5.67 -9.27 8.19
CA THR A 47 4.19 -9.21 8.16
C THR A 47 3.58 -9.73 9.46
N ALA A 48 4.25 -10.65 10.17
CA ALA A 48 3.78 -11.18 11.46
C ALA A 48 3.67 -10.10 12.54
N GLU A 49 4.45 -9.03 12.43
CA GLU A 49 4.44 -7.91 13.37
C GLU A 49 3.45 -6.80 12.99
N LEU A 50 2.79 -6.90 11.82
CA LEU A 50 1.90 -5.88 11.29
C LEU A 50 0.43 -6.22 11.56
N HIS A 51 -0.32 -5.26 12.11
CA HIS A 51 -1.73 -5.43 12.46
C HIS A 51 -2.58 -4.34 11.80
N ALA A 52 -3.81 -4.67 11.45
CA ALA A 52 -4.76 -3.73 10.85
C ALA A 52 -4.90 -2.46 11.71
N GLY A 53 -4.66 -1.30 11.08
CA GLY A 53 -4.64 0.01 11.72
C GLY A 53 -3.25 0.52 12.12
N ASP A 54 -2.19 -0.24 11.92
CA ASP A 54 -0.82 0.24 12.15
C ASP A 54 -0.41 1.28 11.11
N TYR A 55 0.26 2.35 11.56
CA TYR A 55 0.94 3.31 10.70
C TYR A 55 2.35 2.81 10.43
N VAL A 56 2.69 2.72 9.15
CA VAL A 56 3.95 2.12 8.70
C VAL A 56 4.67 3.06 7.76
N TYR A 57 5.98 3.19 7.94
CA TYR A 57 6.89 3.92 7.06
C TYR A 57 7.81 2.90 6.38
N ILE A 58 7.69 2.77 5.06
CA ILE A 58 8.45 1.80 4.26
C ILE A 58 9.68 2.46 3.67
N THR A 59 10.85 1.83 3.84
CA THR A 59 12.10 2.24 3.21
C THR A 59 12.68 1.09 2.39
N GLY A 60 13.17 1.37 1.18
CA GLY A 60 13.80 0.43 0.27
C GLY A 60 13.12 0.34 -1.08
N THR A 61 13.18 -0.81 -1.73
CA THR A 61 12.68 -1.03 -3.09
C THR A 61 11.22 -1.48 -3.08
N ILE A 62 10.38 -0.83 -3.89
CA ILE A 62 9.02 -1.29 -4.21
C ILE A 62 8.81 -1.28 -5.73
N TYR A 63 7.96 -2.16 -6.24
CA TYR A 63 7.53 -2.14 -7.64
C TYR A 63 6.25 -1.35 -7.82
N VAL A 64 6.03 -0.84 -9.03
CA VAL A 64 4.78 -0.22 -9.45
C VAL A 64 4.20 -1.06 -10.58
N ALA A 65 2.97 -1.49 -10.43
CA ALA A 65 2.22 -2.15 -11.50
C ALA A 65 0.72 -1.85 -11.36
N ARG A 66 0.04 -1.68 -12.49
CA ARG A 66 -1.41 -1.48 -12.57
C ARG A 66 -2.04 -2.49 -13.51
N ASP A 67 -3.27 -2.20 -13.93
CA ASP A 67 -4.15 -3.06 -14.70
C ASP A 67 -3.47 -3.70 -15.92
N ALA A 68 -2.86 -2.89 -16.80
CA ALA A 68 -2.25 -3.39 -18.02
C ALA A 68 -1.00 -4.23 -17.74
N ALA A 69 -0.17 -3.81 -16.78
CA ALA A 69 0.99 -4.58 -16.38
C ALA A 69 0.60 -5.91 -15.72
N HIS A 70 -0.39 -5.92 -14.82
CA HIS A 70 -0.90 -7.14 -14.21
C HIS A 70 -1.45 -8.11 -15.26
N LYS A 71 -2.25 -7.60 -16.23
CA LYS A 71 -2.76 -8.43 -17.32
C LYS A 71 -1.61 -9.08 -18.09
N ARG A 72 -0.59 -8.31 -18.46
CA ARG A 72 0.57 -8.81 -19.21
C ARG A 72 1.40 -9.83 -18.40
N MET A 73 1.53 -9.64 -17.09
CA MET A 73 2.14 -10.65 -16.21
C MET A 73 1.36 -11.97 -16.23
N MET A 74 0.02 -11.94 -16.23
CA MET A 74 -0.76 -13.18 -16.36
C MET A 74 -0.57 -13.85 -17.71
N GLU A 75 -0.52 -13.09 -18.81
CA GLU A 75 -0.24 -13.61 -20.15
C GLU A 75 1.15 -14.26 -20.24
N VAL A 76 2.14 -13.73 -19.54
CA VAL A 76 3.49 -14.33 -19.41
C VAL A 76 3.41 -15.68 -18.69
N LEU A 77 2.71 -15.75 -17.56
CA LEU A 77 2.52 -16.98 -16.79
C LEU A 77 1.74 -18.04 -17.58
N GLU A 78 0.70 -17.66 -18.32
CA GLU A 78 -0.08 -18.54 -19.19
C GLU A 78 0.79 -19.20 -20.28
N ARG A 79 1.84 -18.53 -20.73
CA ARG A 79 2.83 -19.10 -21.68
C ARG A 79 3.89 -19.95 -21.01
N GLY A 80 3.88 -20.08 -19.68
CA GLY A 80 4.88 -20.79 -18.91
C GLY A 80 6.23 -20.07 -18.83
N GLU A 81 6.23 -18.75 -19.03
CA GLU A 81 7.42 -17.90 -18.95
C GLU A 81 7.57 -17.32 -17.54
N GLU A 82 8.79 -16.90 -17.18
CA GLU A 82 9.06 -16.25 -15.90
C GLU A 82 8.56 -14.80 -15.88
N LEU A 83 8.13 -14.34 -14.70
CA LEU A 83 7.75 -12.95 -14.51
C LEU A 83 8.96 -12.02 -14.74
N PRO A 84 8.74 -10.81 -15.29
CA PRO A 84 9.82 -9.87 -15.58
C PRO A 84 10.40 -9.17 -14.35
N ILE A 85 9.90 -9.49 -13.17
CA ILE A 85 10.36 -8.98 -11.87
C ILE A 85 10.43 -10.13 -10.86
N ASP A 86 11.33 -9.99 -9.89
CA ASP A 86 11.33 -10.90 -8.74
C ASP A 86 10.09 -10.61 -7.87
N ILE A 87 9.20 -11.61 -7.82
CA ILE A 87 7.92 -11.49 -7.14
C ILE A 87 8.00 -11.91 -5.66
N VAL A 88 8.98 -12.75 -5.29
CA VAL A 88 9.11 -13.27 -3.93
C VAL A 88 9.43 -12.13 -2.96
N ASP A 89 8.66 -12.04 -1.88
CA ASP A 89 8.73 -10.99 -0.86
C ASP A 89 8.63 -9.56 -1.41
N SER A 90 8.13 -9.44 -2.66
CA SER A 90 7.97 -8.14 -3.32
C SER A 90 6.84 -7.32 -2.69
N THR A 91 6.93 -6.01 -2.90
CA THR A 91 5.89 -5.04 -2.59
C THR A 91 5.46 -4.36 -3.87
N ILE A 92 4.18 -4.45 -4.24
CA ILE A 92 3.64 -3.82 -5.44
C ILE A 92 2.73 -2.64 -5.06
N TYR A 93 3.08 -1.45 -5.55
CA TYR A 93 2.29 -0.24 -5.43
C TYR A 93 1.41 -0.03 -6.67
N TYR A 94 0.11 -0.06 -6.47
CA TYR A 94 -0.89 0.17 -7.52
C TYR A 94 -0.99 1.66 -7.81
N MET A 95 -0.17 2.13 -8.72
CA MET A 95 -0.01 3.54 -9.03
C MET A 95 0.32 3.74 -10.51
N GLY A 96 -0.18 4.82 -11.10
CA GLY A 96 0.26 5.32 -12.40
C GLY A 96 0.74 6.76 -12.21
N PRO A 97 2.04 7.02 -12.35
CA PRO A 97 2.59 8.33 -12.08
C PRO A 97 2.20 9.32 -13.19
N SER A 98 2.06 10.59 -12.81
CA SER A 98 2.13 11.65 -13.81
C SER A 98 3.59 11.87 -14.24
N PRO A 99 3.83 12.51 -15.41
CA PRO A 99 5.17 12.81 -15.87
C PRO A 99 6.00 13.54 -14.81
N ALA A 100 7.28 13.17 -14.70
CA ALA A 100 8.21 13.84 -13.81
C ALA A 100 8.42 15.30 -14.21
N ARG A 101 8.55 16.18 -13.23
CA ARG A 101 9.07 17.54 -13.45
C ARG A 101 10.58 17.51 -13.42
N GLU A 102 11.22 18.53 -13.99
CA GLU A 102 12.67 18.69 -13.94
C GLU A 102 13.21 18.55 -12.51
N GLY A 103 14.29 17.81 -12.34
CA GLY A 103 14.91 17.52 -11.04
C GLY A 103 14.11 16.60 -10.10
N ARG A 104 13.02 15.96 -10.57
CA ARG A 104 12.24 15.00 -9.79
C ARG A 104 12.31 13.62 -10.41
N PRO A 105 12.44 12.53 -9.60
CA PRO A 105 12.46 11.16 -10.11
C PRO A 105 11.11 10.73 -10.68
N ILE A 106 10.01 11.34 -10.22
CA ILE A 106 8.64 10.99 -10.58
C ILE A 106 7.70 12.19 -10.40
N GLY A 107 6.58 12.20 -11.09
CA GLY A 107 5.49 13.14 -10.83
C GLY A 107 4.60 12.73 -9.66
N SER A 108 3.32 13.08 -9.69
CA SER A 108 2.38 12.66 -8.65
C SER A 108 2.27 11.13 -8.57
N ALA A 109 2.39 10.58 -7.37
CA ALA A 109 2.45 9.14 -7.08
C ALA A 109 1.24 8.69 -6.25
N GLY A 110 0.02 9.07 -6.66
CA GLY A 110 -1.20 8.72 -5.93
C GLY A 110 -1.69 7.29 -6.21
N PRO A 111 -2.25 6.60 -5.19
CA PRO A 111 -2.71 5.22 -5.33
C PRO A 111 -3.93 5.09 -6.26
N THR A 112 -3.96 4.03 -7.05
CA THR A 112 -5.12 3.58 -7.83
C THR A 112 -6.04 2.71 -6.97
N THR A 113 -7.32 2.59 -7.37
CA THR A 113 -8.29 1.70 -6.73
C THR A 113 -7.87 0.25 -6.90
N ALA A 114 -7.66 -0.45 -5.77
CA ALA A 114 -7.06 -1.77 -5.74
C ALA A 114 -7.95 -2.88 -6.31
N THR A 115 -9.29 -2.76 -6.24
CA THR A 115 -10.24 -3.75 -6.78
C THR A 115 -10.04 -4.03 -8.27
N ARG A 116 -9.39 -3.12 -9.02
CA ARG A 116 -9.06 -3.33 -10.43
C ARG A 116 -8.05 -4.44 -10.64
N MET A 117 -7.21 -4.73 -9.64
CA MET A 117 -6.20 -5.79 -9.65
C MET A 117 -6.69 -7.08 -8.98
N ASP A 118 -7.90 -7.12 -8.41
CA ASP A 118 -8.35 -8.25 -7.58
C ASP A 118 -8.38 -9.59 -8.34
N LYS A 119 -8.64 -9.58 -9.64
CA LYS A 119 -8.62 -10.78 -10.48
C LYS A 119 -7.22 -11.37 -10.71
N TYR A 120 -6.16 -10.59 -10.44
CA TYR A 120 -4.77 -10.99 -10.67
C TYR A 120 -4.01 -11.23 -9.35
N ALA A 121 -4.33 -10.44 -8.33
CA ALA A 121 -3.59 -10.44 -7.07
C ALA A 121 -3.47 -11.81 -6.39
N PRO A 122 -4.52 -12.68 -6.35
CA PRO A 122 -4.37 -14.00 -5.74
C PRO A 122 -3.23 -14.82 -6.36
N THR A 123 -3.09 -14.80 -7.69
CA THR A 123 -2.02 -15.53 -8.39
C THR A 123 -0.63 -15.00 -8.02
N LEU A 124 -0.45 -13.67 -7.96
CA LEU A 124 0.84 -13.08 -7.59
C LEU A 124 1.18 -13.33 -6.12
N LEU A 125 0.19 -13.30 -5.23
CA LEU A 125 0.35 -13.68 -3.83
C LEU A 125 0.79 -15.14 -3.70
N ASP A 126 0.18 -16.05 -4.47
CA ASP A 126 0.54 -17.48 -4.48
C ASP A 126 1.94 -17.72 -5.05
N LEU A 127 2.45 -16.81 -5.87
CA LEU A 127 3.83 -16.81 -6.38
C LEU A 127 4.83 -16.11 -5.45
N GLY A 128 4.37 -15.55 -4.32
CA GLY A 128 5.26 -14.99 -3.29
C GLY A 128 5.21 -13.48 -3.12
N GLU A 129 4.35 -12.73 -3.85
CA GLU A 129 4.09 -11.32 -3.51
C GLU A 129 3.67 -11.22 -2.05
N LYS A 130 4.30 -10.35 -1.28
CA LYS A 130 4.08 -10.29 0.16
C LYS A 130 3.34 -9.02 0.60
N ALA A 131 3.41 -7.97 -0.19
CA ALA A 131 2.79 -6.71 0.18
C ALA A 131 2.19 -5.97 -1.02
N MET A 132 1.00 -5.47 -0.85
CA MET A 132 0.29 -4.64 -1.83
C MET A 132 0.04 -3.26 -1.24
N ILE A 133 0.23 -2.21 -2.04
CA ILE A 133 -0.11 -0.83 -1.66
C ILE A 133 -1.13 -0.28 -2.64
N GLY A 134 -2.26 0.23 -2.14
CA GLY A 134 -3.31 0.78 -3.00
C GLY A 134 -4.30 1.65 -2.25
N LYS A 135 -5.54 1.71 -2.72
CA LYS A 135 -6.69 2.30 -2.02
C LYS A 135 -7.96 1.52 -2.29
N GLY A 136 -8.91 1.59 -1.35
CA GLY A 136 -10.21 0.93 -1.47
C GLY A 136 -10.19 -0.51 -0.96
N LYS A 137 -11.37 -1.12 -0.99
CA LYS A 137 -11.58 -2.49 -0.48
C LYS A 137 -10.94 -3.52 -1.42
N ARG A 138 -10.79 -4.74 -0.91
CA ARG A 138 -10.38 -5.93 -1.68
C ARG A 138 -11.53 -6.94 -1.72
N SER A 139 -11.53 -7.79 -2.75
CA SER A 139 -12.47 -8.90 -2.83
C SER A 139 -12.16 -9.99 -1.80
N LYS A 140 -13.12 -10.89 -1.58
CA LYS A 140 -12.93 -12.03 -0.65
C LYS A 140 -11.79 -12.93 -1.09
N GLU A 141 -11.66 -13.19 -2.38
CA GLU A 141 -10.62 -14.04 -2.96
C GLU A 141 -9.22 -13.48 -2.67
N VAL A 142 -9.06 -12.15 -2.71
CA VAL A 142 -7.80 -11.50 -2.34
C VAL A 142 -7.55 -11.59 -0.85
N ILE A 143 -8.58 -11.41 -0.01
CA ILE A 143 -8.43 -11.55 1.45
C ILE A 143 -8.03 -12.98 1.81
N ASP A 144 -8.67 -13.98 1.21
CA ASP A 144 -8.32 -15.40 1.40
C ASP A 144 -6.86 -15.67 0.96
N ALA A 145 -6.41 -15.02 -0.13
CA ALA A 145 -5.03 -15.12 -0.60
C ALA A 145 -4.04 -14.45 0.36
N ILE A 146 -4.38 -13.29 0.93
CA ILE A 146 -3.57 -12.61 1.95
C ILE A 146 -3.36 -13.54 3.15
N ILE A 147 -4.43 -14.17 3.65
CA ILE A 147 -4.37 -15.06 4.82
C ILE A 147 -3.47 -16.27 4.55
N ARG A 148 -3.69 -17.00 3.44
CA ARG A 148 -2.93 -18.22 3.14
C ARG A 148 -1.45 -17.96 2.85
N ASN A 149 -1.12 -16.77 2.30
CA ASN A 149 0.25 -16.39 1.96
C ASN A 149 0.93 -15.52 3.01
N LYS A 150 0.27 -15.25 4.15
CA LYS A 150 0.78 -14.38 5.21
C LYS A 150 1.20 -13.00 4.69
N ALA A 151 0.46 -12.50 3.72
CA ALA A 151 0.71 -11.22 3.07
C ALA A 151 0.02 -10.06 3.80
N VAL A 152 0.21 -8.84 3.31
CA VAL A 152 -0.39 -7.62 3.88
C VAL A 152 -0.89 -6.68 2.78
N TYR A 153 -2.02 -6.02 3.03
CA TYR A 153 -2.48 -4.94 2.18
C TYR A 153 -2.43 -3.61 2.91
N PHE A 154 -1.70 -2.68 2.33
CA PHE A 154 -1.57 -1.31 2.81
C PHE A 154 -2.43 -0.34 2.01
N ALA A 155 -2.98 0.66 2.67
CA ALA A 155 -3.52 1.84 2.01
C ALA A 155 -2.50 2.98 2.02
N ALA A 156 -2.25 3.54 0.83
CA ALA A 156 -1.63 4.86 0.73
C ALA A 156 -2.71 5.94 0.75
N ILE A 157 -2.38 7.12 1.28
CA ILE A 157 -3.35 8.20 1.47
C ILE A 157 -3.81 8.74 0.12
N GLY A 158 -5.10 8.59 -0.19
CA GLY A 158 -5.71 9.15 -1.40
C GLY A 158 -5.68 10.68 -1.40
N GLY A 159 -5.31 11.29 -2.52
CA GLY A 159 -5.14 12.75 -2.65
C GLY A 159 -3.75 13.26 -2.25
N ALA A 160 -2.93 12.46 -1.58
CA ALA A 160 -1.59 12.82 -1.15
C ALA A 160 -0.48 12.50 -2.19
N GLY A 161 -0.82 12.29 -3.46
CA GLY A 161 0.14 11.86 -4.49
C GLY A 161 1.38 12.76 -4.61
N ALA A 162 1.22 14.07 -4.40
CA ALA A 162 2.33 15.02 -4.38
C ALA A 162 3.22 14.90 -3.12
N LEU A 163 2.65 14.46 -1.99
CA LEU A 163 3.41 14.18 -0.76
C LEU A 163 4.11 12.83 -0.88
N LEU A 164 3.42 11.80 -1.35
CA LEU A 164 3.99 10.47 -1.55
C LEU A 164 5.16 10.49 -2.53
N SER A 165 5.09 11.31 -3.59
CA SER A 165 6.20 11.45 -4.54
C SER A 165 7.49 12.01 -3.91
N LYS A 166 7.40 12.73 -2.79
CA LYS A 166 8.58 13.24 -2.07
C LYS A 166 9.35 12.14 -1.34
N CYS A 167 8.68 11.03 -1.02
CA CYS A 167 9.28 9.85 -0.40
C CYS A 167 9.97 8.95 -1.44
N ILE A 168 9.81 9.23 -2.74
CA ILE A 168 10.42 8.45 -3.82
C ILE A 168 11.72 9.14 -4.21
N THR A 169 12.84 8.44 -4.00
CA THR A 169 14.19 8.95 -4.26
C THR A 169 14.73 8.56 -5.64
N LYS A 170 14.24 7.42 -6.19
CA LYS A 170 14.58 6.95 -7.53
C LYS A 170 13.37 6.27 -8.18
N SER A 171 13.26 6.38 -9.49
CA SER A 171 12.24 5.69 -10.31
C SER A 171 12.84 5.30 -11.64
N GLU A 172 12.74 4.02 -11.97
CA GLU A 172 13.19 3.47 -13.26
C GLU A 172 12.14 2.52 -13.83
N ILE A 173 11.96 2.52 -15.14
CA ILE A 173 11.14 1.53 -15.83
C ILE A 173 11.98 0.26 -15.93
N VAL A 174 11.42 -0.88 -15.50
CA VAL A 174 12.10 -2.18 -15.55
C VAL A 174 11.56 -3.08 -16.65
N CYS A 175 10.28 -2.90 -17.03
CA CYS A 175 9.68 -3.60 -18.17
C CYS A 175 8.37 -2.96 -18.64
N TYR A 176 7.90 -3.40 -19.80
CA TYR A 176 6.65 -2.96 -20.43
C TYR A 176 6.61 -1.45 -20.71
N GLU A 177 7.72 -0.88 -21.19
CA GLU A 177 7.86 0.55 -21.48
C GLU A 177 6.77 1.09 -22.40
N ASP A 178 6.31 0.26 -23.35
CA ASP A 178 5.20 0.57 -24.26
C ASP A 178 3.87 0.87 -23.55
N LEU A 179 3.70 0.44 -22.30
CA LEU A 179 2.51 0.76 -21.49
C LEU A 179 2.57 2.18 -20.86
N GLY A 180 3.66 2.92 -21.04
CA GLY A 180 3.80 4.30 -20.58
C GLY A 180 3.62 4.44 -19.07
N ALA A 181 2.55 5.12 -18.63
CA ALA A 181 2.26 5.31 -17.21
C ALA A 181 1.89 4.00 -16.47
N GLU A 182 1.60 2.92 -17.20
CA GLU A 182 1.30 1.60 -16.64
C GLU A 182 2.47 0.60 -16.80
N ALA A 183 3.63 1.06 -17.30
CA ALA A 183 4.86 0.28 -17.29
C ALA A 183 5.21 -0.15 -15.85
N ILE A 184 5.85 -1.32 -15.71
CA ILE A 184 6.39 -1.72 -14.41
C ILE A 184 7.60 -0.86 -14.10
N ARG A 185 7.57 -0.23 -12.92
CA ARG A 185 8.65 0.59 -12.41
C ARG A 185 9.20 0.00 -11.12
N LYS A 186 10.49 0.21 -10.92
CA LYS A 186 11.17 0.01 -9.65
C LYS A 186 11.37 1.37 -9.00
N LEU A 187 10.92 1.51 -7.77
CA LEU A 187 11.07 2.72 -6.97
C LEU A 187 11.97 2.46 -5.78
N GLU A 188 12.88 3.39 -5.49
CA GLU A 188 13.51 3.48 -4.19
C GLU A 188 12.73 4.49 -3.36
N VAL A 189 12.26 4.07 -2.19
CA VAL A 189 11.47 4.90 -1.28
C VAL A 189 12.16 5.06 0.06
N LYS A 190 11.92 6.20 0.71
CA LYS A 190 12.37 6.48 2.07
C LYS A 190 11.19 6.99 2.90
N ASP A 191 10.94 6.32 4.01
CA ASP A 191 9.87 6.65 4.97
C ASP A 191 8.51 6.83 4.27
N PHE A 192 8.19 5.95 3.34
CA PHE A 192 6.95 6.00 2.55
C PHE A 192 5.75 5.65 3.43
N PRO A 193 4.82 6.60 3.71
CA PRO A 193 3.77 6.43 4.70
C PRO A 193 2.59 5.62 4.17
N VAL A 194 2.23 4.57 4.88
CA VAL A 194 1.08 3.70 4.59
C VAL A 194 0.37 3.29 5.87
N ILE A 195 -0.82 2.73 5.74
CA ILE A 195 -1.59 2.15 6.85
C ILE A 195 -1.89 0.70 6.52
N VAL A 196 -1.70 -0.23 7.46
CA VAL A 196 -2.15 -1.61 7.33
C VAL A 196 -3.67 -1.62 7.30
N VAL A 197 -4.26 -2.05 6.19
CA VAL A 197 -5.72 -2.17 6.03
C VAL A 197 -6.17 -3.60 6.23
N ILE A 198 -5.46 -4.55 5.64
CA ILE A 198 -5.72 -5.99 5.84
C ILE A 198 -4.39 -6.62 6.25
N ASP A 199 -4.38 -7.21 7.44
CA ASP A 199 -3.21 -7.92 7.95
C ASP A 199 -3.20 -9.41 7.54
N LYS A 200 -2.12 -10.10 7.88
CA LYS A 200 -1.91 -11.52 7.54
C LYS A 200 -2.98 -12.49 8.06
N ASP A 201 -3.77 -12.07 9.03
CA ASP A 201 -4.84 -12.87 9.64
C ASP A 201 -6.22 -12.51 9.06
N GLY A 202 -6.26 -11.56 8.11
CA GLY A 202 -7.48 -11.10 7.45
C GLY A 202 -8.27 -10.05 8.23
N ASN A 203 -7.72 -9.52 9.34
CA ASN A 203 -8.35 -8.40 10.02
C ASN A 203 -8.41 -7.21 9.06
N ASN A 204 -9.62 -6.70 8.82
CA ASN A 204 -9.90 -5.70 7.80
C ASN A 204 -10.38 -4.40 8.41
N LEU A 205 -9.56 -3.35 8.31
CA LEU A 205 -9.86 -2.04 8.87
C LEU A 205 -11.13 -1.40 8.28
N TYR A 206 -11.45 -1.69 7.00
CA TYR A 206 -12.67 -1.19 6.38
C TYR A 206 -13.95 -1.79 6.98
N GLU A 207 -13.87 -2.96 7.60
CA GLU A 207 -14.99 -3.63 8.26
C GLU A 207 -15.08 -3.22 9.73
N THR A 208 -13.98 -3.35 10.46
CA THR A 208 -13.92 -3.04 11.90
C THR A 208 -14.17 -1.56 12.21
N ALA A 209 -13.71 -0.65 11.35
CA ALA A 209 -13.93 0.77 11.56
C ALA A 209 -15.39 1.18 11.36
N ILE A 210 -16.12 0.56 10.41
CA ILE A 210 -17.54 0.82 10.22
C ILE A 210 -18.33 0.45 11.47
N GLU A 211 -18.06 -0.68 12.09
CA GLU A 211 -18.73 -1.11 13.33
C GLU A 211 -18.43 -0.18 14.50
N LYS A 212 -17.16 0.25 14.61
CA LYS A 212 -16.71 1.12 15.70
C LYS A 212 -17.29 2.54 15.63
N TYR A 213 -17.54 3.07 14.43
CA TYR A 213 -17.98 4.45 14.19
C TYR A 213 -19.44 4.57 13.72
N LYS A 214 -20.21 3.48 13.64
CA LYS A 214 -21.62 3.43 13.25
C LYS A 214 -22.59 3.98 14.32
N LYS A 215 -22.07 4.58 15.38
CA LYS A 215 -22.85 5.18 16.50
C LYS A 215 -22.97 6.71 16.34
N ILE A 216 -23.34 7.15 15.15
CA ILE A 216 -23.82 8.53 14.94
C ILE A 216 -25.02 8.46 14.01
#